data_0c800e1e758d3d3a25366c6fc6f298b5
#
_entry.id   0c800e1e758d3d3a25366c6fc6f298b5
#
_cell.length_a   1.000
_cell.length_b   1.000
_cell.length_c   1.000
_cell.angle_alpha   90.00
_cell.angle_beta   90.00
_cell.angle_gamma   90.00
#
_symmetry.space_group_name_H-M   'P 1'
#
loop_
_entity.id
_entity.type
_entity.pdbx_description
1 polymer ?
#
loop_
_entity_poly.entity_id
_entity_poly.type
_entity_poly.pdbx_seq_one_letter_code
_entity_poly.pdbx_strand_id
1 'polypeptide(L)'
;VCGMESYMTLEQLEPKEVFHYFKEICKIPHGSGNVKQISDYCVDFAKQHGLKYRQDESLNVIIWKDGTSGYENSPAVILQGHIDMVAVKEEDCVKDMEKEGLDLEIQDGYLSAKQTSLGGDDGIAVAYSLALLASTDIPHPPLEAVFTVDEEIGMLGAAAIDLSDLKGKIMLNMDSEDEGIFLAGCAGGASVRCDIPVTKGTETGVRRTLTLKGFTGGHSGTEIICQRANTNVLMGRILMKLNNEMSFFVTSISGGEKDNAIAKVGKLELLIPVSYTHLRAHETGRNL
;
A
#
# COMPACT_ATOMS: atom_id res chain seq x y z
N VAL A 1 -20.63 32.38 27.96
CA VAL A 1 -19.17 32.16 28.02
C VAL A 1 -18.85 31.27 26.85
N CYS A 2 -18.48 31.89 25.75
CA CYS A 2 -18.07 31.21 24.50
C CYS A 2 -16.62 30.72 24.74
N GLY A 3 -16.44 29.43 24.95
CA GLY A 3 -15.12 28.83 24.98
C GLY A 3 -14.55 28.91 23.54
N MET A 4 -13.51 29.72 23.36
CA MET A 4 -12.66 29.62 22.20
C MET A 4 -11.91 28.28 22.33
N GLU A 5 -12.37 27.24 21.68
CA GLU A 5 -11.54 26.10 21.38
C GLU A 5 -10.41 26.64 20.49
N SER A 6 -9.19 26.66 21.01
CA SER A 6 -8.03 27.05 20.25
C SER A 6 -7.77 25.90 19.27
N TYR A 7 -8.18 26.04 18.03
CA TYR A 7 -7.82 25.10 16.96
C TYR A 7 -6.30 25.09 16.83
N MET A 8 -5.69 23.96 17.14
CA MET A 8 -4.27 23.74 16.93
C MET A 8 -3.98 23.85 15.43
N THR A 9 -2.96 24.62 15.04
CA THR A 9 -2.53 24.75 13.66
C THR A 9 -1.36 23.79 13.36
N LEU A 10 -1.12 23.45 12.09
CA LEU A 10 0.00 22.60 11.69
C LEU A 10 1.35 23.13 12.19
N GLU A 11 1.50 24.45 12.27
CA GLU A 11 2.72 25.12 12.73
C GLU A 11 2.98 24.97 14.24
N GLN A 12 1.97 24.51 14.98
CA GLN A 12 2.05 24.27 16.44
C GLN A 12 2.36 22.82 16.79
N LEU A 13 2.37 21.92 15.80
CA LEU A 13 2.68 20.51 16.01
C LEU A 13 4.17 20.31 16.31
N GLU A 14 4.45 19.36 17.20
CA GLU A 14 5.83 18.97 17.54
C GLU A 14 6.05 17.49 17.19
N PRO A 15 7.23 17.13 16.68
CA PRO A 15 8.42 17.97 16.42
C PRO A 15 8.22 18.85 15.17
N LYS A 16 8.51 20.15 15.28
CA LYS A 16 8.24 21.14 14.22
C LYS A 16 8.83 20.79 12.88
N GLU A 17 10.09 20.38 12.85
CA GLU A 17 10.80 20.05 11.62
C GLU A 17 10.18 18.83 10.92
N VAL A 18 9.69 17.84 11.66
CA VAL A 18 9.02 16.68 11.09
C VAL A 18 7.72 17.09 10.42
N PHE A 19 6.87 17.87 11.11
CA PHE A 19 5.61 18.34 10.52
C PHE A 19 5.82 19.37 9.41
N HIS A 20 6.92 20.12 9.44
CA HIS A 20 7.32 20.97 8.32
C HIS A 20 7.55 20.11 7.05
N TYR A 21 8.41 19.10 7.12
CA TYR A 21 8.69 18.23 5.98
C TYR A 21 7.47 17.42 5.56
N PHE A 22 6.68 16.91 6.50
CA PHE A 22 5.44 16.22 6.17
C PHE A 22 4.48 17.10 5.38
N LYS A 23 4.32 18.36 5.79
CA LYS A 23 3.50 19.34 5.07
C LYS A 23 4.04 19.62 3.66
N GLU A 24 5.37 19.71 3.48
CA GLU A 24 5.97 19.89 2.16
C GLU A 24 5.72 18.67 1.24
N ILE A 25 5.88 17.45 1.78
CA ILE A 25 5.57 16.19 1.08
C ILE A 25 4.09 16.18 0.63
N CYS A 26 3.17 16.52 1.50
CA CYS A 26 1.73 16.54 1.20
C CYS A 26 1.32 17.55 0.12
N LYS A 27 2.14 18.55 -0.19
CA LYS A 27 1.90 19.48 -1.31
C LYS A 27 2.17 18.85 -2.67
N ILE A 28 2.89 17.73 -2.71
CA ILE A 28 3.32 17.06 -3.93
C ILE A 28 2.39 15.88 -4.16
N PRO A 29 1.76 15.74 -5.35
CA PRO A 29 1.03 14.52 -5.67
C PRO A 29 2.02 13.35 -5.83
N HIS A 30 1.84 12.30 -5.01
CA HIS A 30 2.80 11.19 -4.93
C HIS A 30 2.11 9.82 -4.74
N GLY A 31 0.97 9.62 -5.37
CA GLY A 31 0.36 8.28 -5.44
C GLY A 31 1.29 7.29 -6.14
N SER A 32 1.18 5.99 -5.79
CA SER A 32 1.97 4.93 -6.43
C SER A 32 1.85 5.00 -7.96
N GLY A 33 2.98 4.87 -8.66
CA GLY A 33 3.10 5.10 -10.10
C GLY A 33 3.27 6.57 -10.51
N ASN A 34 3.03 7.54 -9.62
CA ASN A 34 3.19 8.99 -9.85
C ASN A 34 4.27 9.61 -8.94
N VAL A 35 5.41 8.95 -8.83
CA VAL A 35 6.43 9.23 -7.79
C VAL A 35 7.54 10.19 -8.24
N LYS A 36 7.54 10.62 -9.50
CA LYS A 36 8.67 11.42 -10.01
C LYS A 36 8.86 12.74 -9.27
N GLN A 37 7.78 13.47 -8.99
CA GLN A 37 7.88 14.79 -8.36
C GLN A 37 8.40 14.69 -6.92
N ILE A 38 7.95 13.70 -6.16
CA ILE A 38 8.40 13.48 -4.78
C ILE A 38 9.85 12.97 -4.75
N SER A 39 10.24 12.11 -5.70
CA SER A 39 11.63 11.67 -5.85
C SER A 39 12.56 12.84 -6.18
N ASP A 40 12.17 13.69 -7.12
CA ASP A 40 12.93 14.91 -7.47
C ASP A 40 13.01 15.88 -6.28
N TYR A 41 11.95 16.01 -5.48
CA TYR A 41 11.96 16.79 -4.24
C TYR A 41 13.02 16.29 -3.25
N CYS A 42 13.14 14.98 -3.05
CA CYS A 42 14.18 14.40 -2.19
C CYS A 42 15.59 14.69 -2.71
N VAL A 43 15.78 14.65 -4.03
CA VAL A 43 17.05 15.03 -4.68
C VAL A 43 17.36 16.51 -4.49
N ASP A 44 16.39 17.38 -4.68
CA ASP A 44 16.57 18.82 -4.51
C ASP A 44 16.80 19.20 -3.05
N PHE A 45 16.14 18.51 -2.11
CA PHE A 45 16.45 18.61 -0.70
C PHE A 45 17.93 18.29 -0.42
N ALA A 46 18.44 17.17 -0.93
CA ALA A 46 19.84 16.78 -0.73
C ALA A 46 20.81 17.82 -1.30
N LYS A 47 20.52 18.37 -2.48
CA LYS A 47 21.33 19.45 -3.08
C LYS A 47 21.35 20.72 -2.22
N GLN A 48 20.15 21.14 -1.72
CA GLN A 48 20.02 22.35 -0.89
C GLN A 48 20.79 22.24 0.42
N HIS A 49 20.88 21.04 0.98
CA HIS A 49 21.62 20.76 2.21
C HIS A 49 23.09 20.32 1.99
N GLY A 50 23.56 20.32 0.72
CA GLY A 50 24.92 19.92 0.37
C GLY A 50 25.24 18.46 0.70
N LEU A 51 24.24 17.58 0.71
CA LEU A 51 24.35 16.17 1.01
C LEU A 51 24.66 15.33 -0.23
N LYS A 52 25.42 14.25 -0.07
CA LYS A 52 25.60 13.26 -1.12
C LYS A 52 24.27 12.52 -1.34
N TYR A 53 23.93 12.29 -2.61
CA TYR A 53 22.72 11.54 -2.96
C TYR A 53 22.92 10.68 -4.22
N ARG A 54 22.01 9.73 -4.41
CA ARG A 54 21.82 8.97 -5.64
C ARG A 54 20.33 8.80 -5.91
N GLN A 55 19.91 9.08 -7.11
CA GLN A 55 18.59 8.71 -7.63
C GLN A 55 18.82 7.66 -8.70
N ASP A 56 18.11 6.53 -8.64
CA ASP A 56 18.20 5.47 -9.63
C ASP A 56 17.15 5.62 -10.75
N GLU A 57 17.19 4.71 -11.73
CA GLU A 57 16.26 4.71 -12.88
C GLU A 57 14.81 4.43 -12.47
N SER A 58 14.60 3.74 -11.34
CA SER A 58 13.29 3.47 -10.76
C SER A 58 12.78 4.62 -9.90
N LEU A 59 13.56 5.71 -9.74
CA LEU A 59 13.26 6.88 -8.92
C LEU A 59 13.41 6.66 -7.40
N ASN A 60 14.03 5.57 -6.95
CA ASN A 60 14.47 5.47 -5.56
C ASN A 60 15.56 6.51 -5.27
N VAL A 61 15.61 7.02 -4.04
CA VAL A 61 16.61 8.02 -3.64
C VAL A 61 17.34 7.54 -2.40
N ILE A 62 18.69 7.61 -2.43
CA ILE A 62 19.53 7.40 -1.26
C ILE A 62 20.25 8.72 -0.95
N ILE A 63 20.24 9.14 0.31
CA ILE A 63 20.90 10.35 0.77
C ILE A 63 21.83 9.98 1.92
N TRP A 64 23.07 10.45 1.87
CA TRP A 64 24.08 10.21 2.90
C TRP A 64 24.41 11.48 3.66
N LYS A 65 24.54 11.35 4.98
CA LYS A 65 25.00 12.41 5.87
C LYS A 65 26.10 11.87 6.77
N ASP A 66 27.22 12.57 6.84
CA ASP A 66 28.33 12.21 7.73
C ASP A 66 27.92 12.32 9.19
N GLY A 67 28.56 11.50 10.06
CA GLY A 67 28.35 11.57 11.49
C GLY A 67 28.79 12.90 12.08
N THR A 68 28.06 13.35 13.10
CA THR A 68 28.41 14.57 13.83
C THR A 68 29.67 14.37 14.67
N SER A 69 30.25 15.49 15.17
CA SER A 69 31.48 15.46 15.99
C SER A 69 31.35 14.47 17.16
N GLY A 70 32.31 13.54 17.22
CA GLY A 70 32.36 12.44 18.18
C GLY A 70 31.66 11.16 17.73
N TYR A 71 30.91 11.18 16.59
CA TYR A 71 30.23 10.04 16.04
C TYR A 71 30.67 9.66 14.61
N GLU A 72 31.69 10.32 14.07
CA GLU A 72 32.16 10.17 12.69
C GLU A 72 32.59 8.72 12.35
N ASN A 73 33.09 8.00 13.34
CA ASN A 73 33.52 6.62 13.19
C ASN A 73 32.51 5.58 13.74
N SER A 74 31.34 6.04 14.15
CA SER A 74 30.28 5.14 14.59
C SER A 74 29.73 4.33 13.40
N PRO A 75 29.18 3.13 13.64
CA PRO A 75 28.51 2.39 12.60
C PRO A 75 27.37 3.24 11.97
N ALA A 76 27.31 3.26 10.66
CA ALA A 76 26.24 3.96 9.95
C ALA A 76 24.87 3.34 10.25
N VAL A 77 23.84 4.17 10.29
CA VAL A 77 22.44 3.77 10.47
C VAL A 77 21.65 4.09 9.20
N ILE A 78 20.90 3.11 8.73
CA ILE A 78 20.01 3.25 7.60
C ILE A 78 18.64 3.68 8.13
N LEU A 79 18.09 4.77 7.58
CA LEU A 79 16.72 5.22 7.78
C LEU A 79 15.94 4.87 6.51
N GLN A 80 14.93 4.03 6.61
CA GLN A 80 14.19 3.57 5.44
C GLN A 80 12.71 3.95 5.57
N GLY A 81 12.14 4.42 4.47
CA GLY A 81 10.72 4.66 4.26
C GLY A 81 10.39 4.71 2.78
N HIS A 82 9.12 4.57 2.42
CA HIS A 82 8.68 4.75 1.04
C HIS A 82 8.06 6.13 0.81
N ILE A 83 8.17 6.63 -0.44
CA ILE A 83 7.75 7.98 -0.80
C ILE A 83 6.45 8.03 -1.60
N ASP A 84 5.88 6.89 -1.94
CA ASP A 84 4.55 6.79 -2.53
C ASP A 84 3.48 6.62 -1.46
N MET A 85 2.24 6.75 -1.86
CA MET A 85 1.07 6.54 -1.00
C MET A 85 -0.08 5.93 -1.78
N VAL A 86 -1.01 5.28 -1.07
CA VAL A 86 -2.32 4.93 -1.63
C VAL A 86 -3.13 6.20 -1.86
N ALA A 87 -3.22 6.65 -3.10
CA ALA A 87 -3.93 7.88 -3.48
C ALA A 87 -5.41 7.59 -3.78
N VAL A 88 -6.26 7.65 -2.76
CA VAL A 88 -7.71 7.46 -2.87
C VAL A 88 -8.45 8.69 -2.34
N LYS A 89 -9.70 8.86 -2.82
CA LYS A 89 -10.56 9.99 -2.44
C LYS A 89 -12.02 9.57 -2.32
N GLU A 90 -12.80 10.36 -1.60
CA GLU A 90 -14.24 10.19 -1.51
C GLU A 90 -14.92 10.42 -2.86
N GLU A 91 -16.11 9.84 -3.05
CA GLU A 91 -16.83 9.83 -4.33
C GLU A 91 -17.18 11.25 -4.83
N ASP A 92 -17.48 12.17 -3.93
CA ASP A 92 -17.82 13.56 -4.21
C ASP A 92 -16.62 14.51 -4.23
N CYS A 93 -15.42 14.01 -3.95
CA CYS A 93 -14.19 14.79 -3.98
C CYS A 93 -13.79 15.14 -5.43
N VAL A 94 -13.65 16.43 -5.71
CA VAL A 94 -13.30 16.94 -7.06
C VAL A 94 -11.79 17.02 -7.31
N LYS A 95 -10.96 16.80 -6.27
CA LYS A 95 -9.50 16.89 -6.35
C LYS A 95 -8.92 15.91 -7.38
N ASP A 96 -7.96 16.37 -8.18
CA ASP A 96 -7.15 15.51 -9.06
C ASP A 96 -5.90 15.03 -8.31
N MET A 97 -5.96 13.80 -7.76
CA MET A 97 -4.90 13.21 -6.96
C MET A 97 -3.59 12.99 -7.73
N GLU A 98 -3.61 13.08 -9.06
CA GLU A 98 -2.39 12.98 -9.87
C GLU A 98 -1.66 14.32 -10.03
N LYS A 99 -2.35 15.44 -9.77
CA LYS A 99 -1.81 16.81 -10.05
C LYS A 99 -1.82 17.72 -8.84
N GLU A 100 -2.64 17.45 -7.86
CA GLU A 100 -2.87 18.34 -6.72
C GLU A 100 -2.39 17.70 -5.42
N GLY A 101 -1.74 18.50 -4.59
CA GLY A 101 -1.38 18.09 -3.23
C GLY A 101 -2.60 17.96 -2.31
N LEU A 102 -2.38 17.52 -1.09
CA LEU A 102 -3.40 17.25 -0.09
C LEU A 102 -3.80 18.51 0.68
N ASP A 103 -5.07 18.62 1.05
CA ASP A 103 -5.58 19.65 1.93
C ASP A 103 -5.60 19.13 3.37
N LEU A 104 -4.57 19.47 4.12
CA LEU A 104 -4.41 19.00 5.50
C LEU A 104 -5.35 19.71 6.46
N GLU A 105 -5.86 18.98 7.43
CA GLU A 105 -6.63 19.51 8.56
C GLU A 105 -6.31 18.77 9.85
N ILE A 106 -6.56 19.45 10.98
CA ILE A 106 -6.46 18.85 12.31
C ILE A 106 -7.87 18.81 12.89
N GLN A 107 -8.34 17.61 13.18
CA GLN A 107 -9.64 17.39 13.79
C GLN A 107 -9.51 16.42 14.96
N ASP A 108 -10.04 16.76 16.11
CA ASP A 108 -10.07 15.91 17.32
C ASP A 108 -8.68 15.38 17.76
N GLY A 109 -7.61 16.13 17.49
CA GLY A 109 -6.22 15.75 17.81
C GLY A 109 -5.55 14.86 16.76
N TYR A 110 -6.22 14.60 15.64
CA TYR A 110 -5.68 13.84 14.51
C TYR A 110 -5.38 14.78 13.35
N LEU A 111 -4.26 14.53 12.68
CA LEU A 111 -3.95 15.12 11.39
C LEU A 111 -4.57 14.24 10.29
N SER A 112 -5.33 14.85 9.41
CA SER A 112 -6.00 14.19 8.29
C SER A 112 -5.91 15.03 7.01
N ALA A 113 -6.31 14.45 5.89
CA ALA A 113 -6.51 15.17 4.63
C ALA A 113 -8.00 15.18 4.27
N LYS A 114 -8.50 16.32 3.79
CA LYS A 114 -9.92 16.51 3.46
C LYS A 114 -10.32 15.64 2.28
N GLN A 115 -11.27 14.73 2.52
CA GLN A 115 -11.86 13.85 1.51
C GLN A 115 -10.87 12.96 0.74
N THR A 116 -9.64 12.80 1.25
CA THR A 116 -8.63 11.96 0.62
C THR A 116 -7.87 11.15 1.66
N SER A 117 -7.12 10.14 1.22
CA SER A 117 -6.05 9.53 2.02
C SER A 117 -4.99 10.58 2.39
N LEU A 118 -4.30 10.38 3.52
CA LEU A 118 -3.30 11.31 4.06
C LEU A 118 -1.88 10.99 3.59
N GLY A 119 -1.57 9.70 3.34
CA GLY A 119 -0.20 9.26 3.09
C GLY A 119 0.70 9.38 4.33
N GLY A 120 0.13 9.17 5.52
CA GLY A 120 0.90 9.07 6.76
C GLY A 120 1.84 7.87 6.71
N ASP A 121 1.35 6.77 6.18
CA ASP A 121 2.06 5.62 5.68
C ASP A 121 2.55 5.93 4.24
N ASP A 122 3.86 6.09 3.93
CA ASP A 122 4.94 6.16 4.93
C ASP A 122 5.59 7.56 4.92
N GLY A 123 4.80 8.59 4.52
CA GLY A 123 5.27 9.98 4.47
C GLY A 123 5.84 10.51 5.78
N ILE A 124 5.41 9.94 6.92
CA ILE A 124 5.94 10.34 8.22
C ILE A 124 7.39 9.88 8.41
N ALA A 125 7.75 8.68 7.95
CA ALA A 125 9.13 8.18 7.99
C ALA A 125 10.05 9.04 7.12
N VAL A 126 9.57 9.42 5.94
CA VAL A 126 10.28 10.34 5.04
C VAL A 126 10.50 11.68 5.74
N ALA A 127 9.46 12.24 6.38
CA ALA A 127 9.56 13.51 7.11
C ALA A 127 10.55 13.44 8.28
N TYR A 128 10.55 12.37 9.08
CA TYR A 128 11.54 12.15 10.14
C TYR A 128 12.95 12.09 9.57
N SER A 129 13.14 11.35 8.48
CA SER A 129 14.45 11.22 7.83
C SER A 129 14.96 12.56 7.30
N LEU A 130 14.11 13.34 6.64
CA LEU A 130 14.45 14.67 6.14
C LEU A 130 14.78 15.63 7.29
N ALA A 131 14.03 15.60 8.39
CA ALA A 131 14.29 16.42 9.57
C ALA A 131 15.66 16.10 10.19
N LEU A 132 16.01 14.81 10.32
CA LEU A 132 17.32 14.39 10.79
C LEU A 132 18.46 14.77 9.83
N LEU A 133 18.23 14.61 8.53
CA LEU A 133 19.20 15.01 7.50
C LEU A 133 19.45 16.52 7.49
N ALA A 134 18.42 17.33 7.73
CA ALA A 134 18.54 18.79 7.79
C ALA A 134 19.13 19.31 9.10
N SER A 135 18.98 18.56 10.21
CA SER A 135 19.38 18.97 11.55
C SER A 135 20.89 19.28 11.61
N THR A 136 21.24 20.33 12.35
CA THR A 136 22.64 20.74 12.65
C THR A 136 22.99 20.59 14.12
N ASP A 137 22.03 20.28 14.98
CA ASP A 137 22.15 20.28 16.45
C ASP A 137 21.85 18.91 17.08
N ILE A 138 21.30 17.96 16.34
CA ILE A 138 21.08 16.60 16.83
C ILE A 138 22.32 15.74 16.60
N PRO A 139 23.01 15.25 17.66
CA PRO A 139 24.13 14.33 17.50
C PRO A 139 23.68 13.00 16.87
N HIS A 140 24.37 12.55 15.83
CA HIS A 140 24.04 11.31 15.13
C HIS A 140 25.26 10.62 14.52
N PRO A 141 25.23 9.28 14.35
CA PRO A 141 26.21 8.54 13.54
C PRO A 141 26.05 8.90 12.06
N PRO A 142 26.92 8.40 11.17
CA PRO A 142 26.66 8.50 9.73
C PRO A 142 25.25 7.95 9.41
N LEU A 143 24.48 8.72 8.64
CA LEU A 143 23.11 8.36 8.24
C LEU A 143 23.05 8.02 6.75
N GLU A 144 22.29 7.01 6.41
CA GLU A 144 21.98 6.56 5.05
C GLU A 144 20.46 6.50 4.91
N ALA A 145 19.83 7.59 4.43
CA ALA A 145 18.39 7.58 4.19
C ALA A 145 18.09 6.91 2.85
N VAL A 146 17.25 5.89 2.89
CA VAL A 146 16.82 5.09 1.73
C VAL A 146 15.34 5.30 1.53
N PHE A 147 14.99 6.00 0.47
CA PHE A 147 13.62 6.28 0.06
C PHE A 147 13.26 5.43 -1.14
N THR A 148 12.35 4.48 -0.93
CA THR A 148 11.86 3.59 -1.98
C THR A 148 10.57 4.10 -2.59
N VAL A 149 10.26 3.64 -3.79
CA VAL A 149 9.04 3.99 -4.53
C VAL A 149 8.16 2.76 -4.75
N ASP A 150 6.86 3.02 -4.98
CA ASP A 150 5.89 1.99 -5.39
C ASP A 150 5.86 0.78 -4.43
N GLU A 151 5.92 1.07 -3.12
CA GLU A 151 5.76 0.07 -2.07
C GLU A 151 4.35 -0.52 -2.12
N GLU A 152 3.35 0.32 -2.14
CA GLU A 152 1.92 0.04 -2.05
C GLU A 152 1.36 -0.78 -3.23
N ILE A 153 2.11 -0.89 -4.30
CA ILE A 153 1.78 -1.71 -5.48
C ILE A 153 2.72 -2.89 -5.69
N GLY A 154 3.45 -3.27 -4.62
CA GLY A 154 4.23 -4.51 -4.57
C GLY A 154 5.72 -4.33 -4.36
N MET A 155 6.16 -3.28 -3.65
CA MET A 155 7.57 -3.01 -3.30
C MET A 155 8.48 -2.95 -4.54
N LEU A 156 8.00 -2.34 -5.64
CA LEU A 156 8.71 -2.35 -6.92
C LEU A 156 10.05 -1.63 -6.84
N GLY A 157 10.10 -0.49 -6.14
CA GLY A 157 11.33 0.24 -5.91
C GLY A 157 12.33 -0.54 -5.07
N ALA A 158 11.89 -1.16 -3.99
CA ALA A 158 12.74 -1.97 -3.12
C ALA A 158 13.32 -3.20 -3.86
N ALA A 159 12.57 -3.77 -4.79
CA ALA A 159 13.06 -4.87 -5.63
C ALA A 159 14.12 -4.44 -6.67
N ALA A 160 14.12 -3.16 -7.07
CA ALA A 160 14.99 -2.62 -8.11
C ALA A 160 16.24 -1.93 -7.58
N ILE A 161 16.20 -1.41 -6.34
CA ILE A 161 17.26 -0.58 -5.77
C ILE A 161 18.58 -1.35 -5.56
N ASP A 162 19.69 -0.73 -5.96
CA ASP A 162 21.02 -1.23 -5.59
C ASP A 162 21.43 -0.66 -4.23
N LEU A 163 21.67 -1.54 -3.27
CA LEU A 163 22.09 -1.21 -1.89
C LEU A 163 23.56 -1.47 -1.64
N SER A 164 24.35 -1.80 -2.66
CA SER A 164 25.78 -2.18 -2.51
C SER A 164 26.67 -1.07 -1.94
N ASP A 165 26.25 0.20 -2.08
CA ASP A 165 26.97 1.37 -1.57
C ASP A 165 26.76 1.61 -0.05
N LEU A 166 25.76 0.96 0.55
CA LEU A 166 25.43 1.15 1.96
C LEU A 166 26.45 0.49 2.86
N LYS A 167 26.77 1.17 3.96
CA LYS A 167 27.70 0.71 5.01
C LYS A 167 26.96 0.30 6.29
N GLY A 168 25.77 0.83 6.50
CA GLY A 168 24.94 0.58 7.68
C GLY A 168 24.62 -0.91 7.84
N LYS A 169 24.62 -1.35 9.11
CA LYS A 169 24.21 -2.70 9.52
C LYS A 169 22.98 -2.67 10.44
N ILE A 170 22.56 -1.48 10.80
CA ILE A 170 21.34 -1.23 11.56
C ILE A 170 20.42 -0.46 10.63
N MET A 171 19.22 -0.98 10.41
CA MET A 171 18.18 -0.32 9.63
C MET A 171 16.98 -0.03 10.53
N LEU A 172 16.55 1.21 10.51
CA LEU A 172 15.30 1.66 11.10
C LEU A 172 14.30 1.81 9.95
N ASN A 173 13.47 0.82 9.78
CA ASN A 173 12.28 0.91 8.93
C ASN A 173 11.16 1.48 9.81
N MET A 174 10.60 2.60 9.39
CA MET A 174 9.59 3.33 10.18
C MET A 174 8.17 3.12 9.65
N ASP A 175 8.01 2.19 8.73
CA ASP A 175 6.76 1.74 8.17
C ASP A 175 6.09 0.74 9.12
N SER A 176 5.51 1.27 10.21
CA SER A 176 4.85 0.48 11.27
C SER A 176 3.75 1.30 11.93
N GLU A 177 2.60 0.69 12.18
CA GLU A 177 1.38 1.36 12.66
C GLU A 177 1.26 1.42 14.18
N ASP A 178 1.88 0.46 14.91
CA ASP A 178 1.67 0.29 16.34
C ASP A 178 2.69 1.06 17.17
N GLU A 179 2.23 2.04 17.95
CA GLU A 179 3.07 2.82 18.84
C GLU A 179 3.74 1.93 19.92
N GLY A 180 5.05 2.11 20.08
CA GLY A 180 5.82 1.40 21.11
C GLY A 180 6.12 -0.08 20.80
N ILE A 181 5.77 -0.57 19.61
CA ILE A 181 6.06 -1.93 19.16
C ILE A 181 7.22 -1.92 18.16
N PHE A 182 8.27 -2.69 18.47
CA PHE A 182 9.39 -2.90 17.58
C PHE A 182 9.31 -4.29 16.95
N LEU A 183 9.11 -4.35 15.65
CA LEU A 183 9.12 -5.58 14.89
C LEU A 183 10.55 -5.91 14.46
N ALA A 184 11.07 -7.05 14.92
CA ALA A 184 12.43 -7.49 14.62
C ALA A 184 12.54 -8.38 13.38
N GLY A 185 11.47 -8.55 12.62
CA GLY A 185 11.42 -9.37 11.42
C GLY A 185 10.11 -9.18 10.66
N CYS A 186 10.06 -9.68 9.44
CA CYS A 186 8.89 -9.64 8.59
C CYS A 186 8.58 -11.03 8.01
N ALA A 187 7.32 -11.22 7.57
CA ALA A 187 6.94 -12.38 6.80
C ALA A 187 7.47 -12.27 5.36
N GLY A 188 7.89 -13.40 4.79
CA GLY A 188 8.15 -13.49 3.36
C GLY A 188 6.85 -13.70 2.59
N GLY A 189 6.83 -13.24 1.33
CA GLY A 189 5.72 -13.44 0.41
C GLY A 189 6.20 -13.92 -0.96
N ALA A 190 5.29 -14.50 -1.72
CA ALA A 190 5.51 -14.83 -3.11
C ALA A 190 4.22 -14.64 -3.91
N SER A 191 4.35 -14.03 -5.09
CA SER A 191 3.28 -13.99 -6.08
C SER A 191 3.40 -15.18 -7.02
N VAL A 192 2.30 -15.93 -7.19
CA VAL A 192 2.24 -17.08 -8.10
C VAL A 192 1.19 -16.79 -9.17
N ARG A 193 1.64 -16.75 -10.42
CA ARG A 193 0.74 -16.70 -11.58
C ARG A 193 0.53 -18.09 -12.14
N CYS A 194 -0.74 -18.52 -12.21
CA CYS A 194 -1.13 -19.79 -12.80
C CYS A 194 -1.82 -19.54 -14.14
N ASP A 195 -1.20 -19.94 -15.24
CA ASP A 195 -1.78 -19.90 -16.57
C ASP A 195 -2.35 -21.29 -16.91
N ILE A 196 -3.68 -21.39 -16.99
CA ILE A 196 -4.38 -22.65 -17.25
C ILE A 196 -4.82 -22.70 -18.71
N PRO A 197 -4.28 -23.62 -19.53
CA PRO A 197 -4.72 -23.77 -20.90
C PRO A 197 -6.16 -24.26 -20.95
N VAL A 198 -6.97 -23.61 -21.78
CA VAL A 198 -8.38 -23.98 -21.95
C VAL A 198 -8.67 -24.25 -23.43
N THR A 199 -9.53 -25.22 -23.71
CA THR A 199 -10.08 -25.46 -25.05
C THR A 199 -11.40 -24.69 -25.18
N LYS A 200 -11.46 -23.81 -26.18
CA LYS A 200 -12.72 -23.09 -26.49
C LYS A 200 -13.54 -23.91 -27.46
N GLY A 201 -14.84 -23.98 -27.21
CA GLY A 201 -15.82 -24.64 -28.08
C GLY A 201 -17.11 -23.84 -28.17
N THR A 202 -18.02 -24.29 -29.02
CA THR A 202 -19.37 -23.74 -29.16
C THR A 202 -20.37 -24.82 -28.77
N GLU A 203 -21.19 -24.51 -27.78
CA GLU A 203 -22.21 -25.41 -27.25
C GLU A 203 -23.55 -24.69 -27.10
N THR A 204 -24.63 -25.49 -27.16
CA THR A 204 -26.01 -25.00 -26.93
C THR A 204 -26.47 -25.41 -25.55
N GLY A 205 -26.98 -24.46 -24.78
CA GLY A 205 -27.42 -24.73 -23.41
C GLY A 205 -28.04 -23.53 -22.75
N VAL A 206 -28.35 -23.67 -21.47
CA VAL A 206 -28.91 -22.61 -20.64
C VAL A 206 -27.78 -21.94 -19.85
N ARG A 207 -27.66 -20.62 -19.97
CA ARG A 207 -26.72 -19.86 -19.16
C ARG A 207 -27.22 -19.70 -17.73
N ARG A 208 -26.33 -19.83 -16.79
CA ARG A 208 -26.57 -19.59 -15.37
C ARG A 208 -25.43 -18.75 -14.82
N THR A 209 -25.77 -17.80 -13.97
CA THR A 209 -24.80 -16.95 -13.27
C THR A 209 -24.89 -17.27 -11.78
N LEU A 210 -23.73 -17.56 -11.18
CA LEU A 210 -23.56 -17.64 -9.75
C LEU A 210 -22.76 -16.41 -9.29
N THR A 211 -23.30 -15.69 -8.32
CA THR A 211 -22.61 -14.56 -7.69
C THR A 211 -22.43 -14.82 -6.22
N LEU A 212 -21.20 -14.82 -5.75
CA LEU A 212 -20.84 -14.87 -4.34
C LEU A 212 -20.53 -13.46 -3.87
N LYS A 213 -21.22 -12.97 -2.84
CA LYS A 213 -21.08 -11.62 -2.30
C LYS A 213 -21.49 -11.55 -0.84
N GLY A 214 -21.16 -10.43 -0.18
CA GLY A 214 -21.52 -10.20 1.22
C GLY A 214 -20.48 -10.76 2.21
N PHE A 215 -19.30 -11.10 1.75
CA PHE A 215 -18.18 -11.53 2.58
C PHE A 215 -17.36 -10.34 3.06
N THR A 216 -16.75 -10.48 4.24
CA THR A 216 -16.00 -9.38 4.89
C THR A 216 -14.74 -8.99 4.11
N GLY A 217 -14.02 -9.96 3.53
CA GLY A 217 -12.71 -9.71 2.92
C GLY A 217 -11.65 -9.38 3.98
N GLY A 218 -10.61 -8.65 3.58
CA GLY A 218 -9.53 -8.20 4.46
C GLY A 218 -8.15 -8.42 3.85
N HIS A 219 -7.11 -7.99 4.54
CA HIS A 219 -5.73 -8.15 4.10
C HIS A 219 -5.30 -9.62 4.18
N SER A 220 -4.71 -10.14 3.09
CA SER A 220 -4.35 -11.56 2.98
C SER A 220 -3.17 -11.97 3.87
N GLY A 221 -2.40 -11.02 4.37
CA GLY A 221 -1.31 -11.22 5.34
C GLY A 221 -1.82 -11.12 6.77
N THR A 222 -2.04 -9.91 7.26
CA THR A 222 -2.34 -9.61 8.67
C THR A 222 -3.64 -10.21 9.16
N GLU A 223 -4.66 -10.35 8.29
CA GLU A 223 -5.97 -10.86 8.66
C GLU A 223 -6.23 -12.30 8.23
N ILE A 224 -5.25 -13.00 7.70
CA ILE A 224 -5.38 -14.41 7.29
C ILE A 224 -5.74 -15.32 8.47
N ILE A 225 -5.28 -14.99 9.66
CA ILE A 225 -5.61 -15.71 10.90
C ILE A 225 -7.10 -15.68 11.25
N CYS A 226 -7.84 -14.68 10.76
CA CYS A 226 -9.29 -14.56 10.94
C CYS A 226 -10.08 -15.60 10.15
N GLN A 227 -9.43 -16.39 9.30
CA GLN A 227 -10.01 -17.46 8.47
C GLN A 227 -11.25 -17.01 7.69
N ARG A 228 -11.25 -15.79 7.19
CA ARG A 228 -12.37 -15.23 6.44
C ARG A 228 -12.58 -15.97 5.11
N ALA A 229 -13.83 -16.08 4.70
CA ALA A 229 -14.17 -16.74 3.46
C ALA A 229 -13.59 -16.00 2.24
N ASN A 230 -12.96 -16.76 1.35
CA ASN A 230 -12.44 -16.28 0.07
C ASN A 230 -13.35 -16.80 -1.06
N THR A 231 -13.98 -15.90 -1.81
CA THR A 231 -14.95 -16.27 -2.84
C THR A 231 -14.33 -17.09 -3.98
N ASN A 232 -13.06 -16.92 -4.31
CA ASN A 232 -12.39 -17.71 -5.34
C ASN A 232 -12.25 -19.17 -4.89
N VAL A 233 -11.88 -19.41 -3.63
CA VAL A 233 -11.81 -20.77 -3.04
C VAL A 233 -13.20 -21.41 -3.00
N LEU A 234 -14.22 -20.64 -2.60
CA LEU A 234 -15.60 -21.14 -2.56
C LEU A 234 -16.11 -21.49 -3.96
N MET A 235 -15.85 -20.65 -4.97
CA MET A 235 -16.22 -20.97 -6.36
C MET A 235 -15.55 -22.24 -6.84
N GLY A 236 -14.26 -22.43 -6.56
CA GLY A 236 -13.55 -23.66 -6.90
C GLY A 236 -14.20 -24.91 -6.27
N ARG A 237 -14.58 -24.84 -4.99
CA ARG A 237 -15.28 -25.93 -4.30
C ARG A 237 -16.65 -26.21 -4.91
N ILE A 238 -17.40 -25.17 -5.27
CA ILE A 238 -18.71 -25.32 -5.93
C ILE A 238 -18.55 -25.98 -7.31
N LEU A 239 -17.58 -25.52 -8.11
CA LEU A 239 -17.29 -26.10 -9.42
C LEU A 239 -16.89 -27.58 -9.31
N MET A 240 -16.05 -27.95 -8.36
CA MET A 240 -15.68 -29.34 -8.12
C MET A 240 -16.91 -30.20 -7.78
N LYS A 241 -17.79 -29.70 -6.90
CA LYS A 241 -19.02 -30.41 -6.54
C LYS A 241 -19.97 -30.55 -7.74
N LEU A 242 -20.19 -29.48 -8.49
CA LEU A 242 -21.04 -29.51 -9.70
C LEU A 242 -20.49 -30.48 -10.74
N ASN A 243 -19.17 -30.54 -10.94
CA ASN A 243 -18.55 -31.40 -11.93
C ASN A 243 -18.75 -32.90 -11.63
N ASN A 244 -18.99 -33.26 -10.35
CA ASN A 244 -19.32 -34.64 -9.95
C ASN A 244 -20.80 -35.00 -10.21
N GLU A 245 -21.67 -33.99 -10.39
CA GLU A 245 -23.12 -34.19 -10.51
C GLU A 245 -23.63 -33.96 -11.94
N MET A 246 -22.94 -33.10 -12.72
CA MET A 246 -23.44 -32.71 -14.05
C MET A 246 -22.31 -32.14 -14.94
N SER A 247 -22.51 -32.24 -16.25
CA SER A 247 -21.63 -31.56 -17.21
C SER A 247 -22.03 -30.10 -17.38
N PHE A 248 -21.03 -29.23 -17.44
CA PHE A 248 -21.18 -27.81 -17.72
C PHE A 248 -19.95 -27.24 -18.41
N PHE A 249 -20.09 -26.04 -18.96
CA PHE A 249 -18.97 -25.28 -19.51
C PHE A 249 -18.87 -23.96 -18.77
N VAL A 250 -17.64 -23.55 -18.43
CA VAL A 250 -17.37 -22.24 -17.84
C VAL A 250 -17.28 -21.22 -18.97
N THR A 251 -18.14 -20.20 -18.97
CA THR A 251 -18.11 -19.13 -19.97
C THR A 251 -17.40 -17.89 -19.47
N SER A 252 -17.43 -17.65 -18.15
CA SER A 252 -16.71 -16.57 -17.50
C SER A 252 -16.50 -16.90 -16.02
N ILE A 253 -15.36 -16.49 -15.47
CA ILE A 253 -15.07 -16.54 -14.04
C ILE A 253 -14.30 -15.30 -13.68
N SER A 254 -14.69 -14.65 -12.59
CA SER A 254 -14.00 -13.49 -12.05
C SER A 254 -14.16 -13.43 -10.53
N GLY A 255 -13.15 -12.88 -9.83
CA GLY A 255 -13.21 -12.67 -8.40
C GLY A 255 -11.88 -12.14 -7.86
N GLY A 256 -11.97 -11.34 -6.79
CA GLY A 256 -10.84 -10.62 -6.22
C GLY A 256 -10.53 -9.34 -6.99
N GLU A 257 -10.02 -8.34 -6.28
CA GLU A 257 -9.69 -7.02 -6.82
C GLU A 257 -8.16 -6.81 -6.78
N LYS A 258 -7.53 -7.27 -5.72
CA LYS A 258 -6.10 -7.17 -5.44
C LYS A 258 -5.56 -8.51 -4.98
N ASP A 259 -4.29 -8.78 -5.24
CA ASP A 259 -3.59 -10.02 -4.85
C ASP A 259 -3.33 -10.10 -3.35
N ASN A 260 -3.17 -8.95 -2.66
CA ASN A 260 -3.04 -8.84 -1.22
C ASN A 260 -4.38 -8.74 -0.46
N ALA A 261 -5.53 -8.88 -1.13
CA ALA A 261 -6.85 -8.81 -0.53
C ALA A 261 -7.62 -10.12 -0.64
N ILE A 262 -8.22 -10.59 0.48
CA ILE A 262 -9.11 -11.74 0.49
C ILE A 262 -10.35 -11.43 -0.36
N ALA A 263 -10.58 -12.21 -1.41
CA ALA A 263 -11.66 -11.98 -2.36
C ALA A 263 -13.04 -12.05 -1.69
N LYS A 264 -13.78 -10.95 -1.66
CA LYS A 264 -15.10 -10.80 -1.04
C LYS A 264 -16.27 -10.90 -2.02
N VAL A 265 -15.98 -10.77 -3.32
CA VAL A 265 -16.97 -10.89 -4.41
C VAL A 265 -16.40 -11.81 -5.48
N GLY A 266 -17.24 -12.68 -6.01
CA GLY A 266 -16.90 -13.54 -7.14
C GLY A 266 -18.09 -13.79 -8.03
N LYS A 267 -17.88 -13.93 -9.33
CA LYS A 267 -18.89 -14.20 -10.32
C LYS A 267 -18.46 -15.33 -11.24
N LEU A 268 -19.36 -16.26 -11.47
CA LEU A 268 -19.18 -17.42 -12.33
C LEU A 268 -20.34 -17.52 -13.29
N GLU A 269 -20.06 -17.65 -14.59
CA GLU A 269 -21.05 -17.88 -15.62
C GLU A 269 -20.85 -19.27 -16.23
N LEU A 270 -21.89 -20.08 -16.19
CA LEU A 270 -21.91 -21.44 -16.68
C LEU A 270 -22.89 -21.58 -17.85
N LEU A 271 -22.55 -22.41 -18.80
CA LEU A 271 -23.48 -22.96 -19.80
C LEU A 271 -23.77 -24.41 -19.44
N ILE A 272 -25.03 -24.69 -19.18
CA ILE A 272 -25.54 -26.04 -18.87
C ILE A 272 -26.18 -26.61 -20.12
N PRO A 273 -25.66 -27.75 -20.67
CA PRO A 273 -26.24 -28.38 -21.83
C PRO A 273 -27.74 -28.72 -21.65
N VAL A 274 -28.50 -28.68 -22.74
CA VAL A 274 -29.97 -28.89 -22.71
C VAL A 274 -30.36 -30.23 -22.08
N SER A 275 -29.53 -31.25 -22.24
CA SER A 275 -29.70 -32.58 -21.61
C SER A 275 -29.81 -32.58 -20.09
N TYR A 276 -29.31 -31.53 -19.44
CA TYR A 276 -29.33 -31.37 -17.97
C TYR A 276 -30.30 -30.31 -17.47
N THR A 277 -31.13 -29.69 -18.34
CA THR A 277 -32.04 -28.59 -17.96
C THR A 277 -33.20 -29.04 -17.07
N HIS A 278 -33.44 -30.34 -16.92
CA HIS A 278 -34.46 -30.88 -16.01
C HIS A 278 -34.06 -30.84 -14.52
N LEU A 279 -32.79 -30.58 -14.22
CA LEU A 279 -32.32 -30.36 -12.88
C LEU A 279 -32.78 -28.98 -12.39
N ARG A 280 -33.88 -28.94 -11.64
CA ARG A 280 -34.38 -27.71 -11.02
C ARG A 280 -33.42 -27.33 -9.88
N ALA A 281 -32.97 -26.08 -9.88
CA ALA A 281 -32.32 -25.50 -8.71
C ALA A 281 -33.36 -25.47 -7.58
N HIS A 282 -33.13 -26.21 -6.52
CA HIS A 282 -33.86 -26.00 -5.27
C HIS A 282 -33.27 -24.76 -4.62
N GLU A 283 -34.08 -23.69 -4.60
CA GLU A 283 -33.76 -22.53 -3.79
C GLU A 283 -33.86 -22.93 -2.32
N THR A 284 -32.72 -23.18 -1.72
CA THR A 284 -32.64 -23.29 -0.27
C THR A 284 -32.42 -21.89 0.30
N GLY A 285 -33.52 -21.15 0.46
CA GLY A 285 -33.53 -19.97 1.31
C GLY A 285 -33.39 -20.41 2.78
N ARG A 286 -32.17 -20.64 3.22
CA ARG A 286 -31.82 -20.69 4.64
C ARG A 286 -30.44 -20.05 4.82
N ASN A 287 -30.46 -18.99 5.64
CA ASN A 287 -29.27 -18.36 6.17
C ASN A 287 -28.29 -19.41 6.72
N LEU A 288 -27.07 -19.40 6.22
CA LEU A 288 -25.92 -20.00 6.85
C LEU A 288 -25.14 -18.90 7.56
#